data_4cd10ce9b0e493a7322f11d05db83494
#
_entry.id   4cd10ce9b0e493a7322f11d05db83494
#
_cell.length_a   1.000
_cell.length_b   1.000
_cell.length_c   1.000
_cell.angle_alpha   90.00
_cell.angle_beta   90.00
_cell.angle_gamma   90.00
#
_symmetry.space_group_name_H-M   'P 1'
#
loop_
_entity.id
_entity.type
_entity.pdbx_description
1 polymer ?
#
loop_
_entity_poly.entity_id
_entity_poly.type
_entity_poly.pdbx_seq_one_letter_code
_entity_poly.pdbx_strand_id
1 'polypeptide(L)'
;MPKIVDHDAYRDDLLSRCFWVFTQYGYDKVTMRKIAQVLGVSTGTLYHYFPNKQAIIKALFDWVMRTNVGDVKSRVRDIDVTSMRIDVATEFWKENGDYYRHVMLLAFDLLRNTPKEEHEPVFQSFADYYKKAMVEIFNIPYEFAELLFILFLGSVFHSIVTPHGFSYDKAVDTIVKLIYDTVKKGCNDTT
;
A
#
# COMPACT_ATOMS: atom_id res chain seq x y z
N MET A 1 -4.54 34.25 17.82
CA MET A 1 -5.52 33.55 16.97
C MET A 1 -5.39 32.04 17.24
N PRO A 2 -6.47 31.33 17.54
CA PRO A 2 -6.38 29.89 17.65
C PRO A 2 -5.94 29.32 16.28
N LYS A 3 -4.91 28.49 16.29
CA LYS A 3 -4.43 27.79 15.09
C LYS A 3 -5.54 26.81 14.69
N ILE A 4 -6.19 27.03 13.55
CA ILE A 4 -7.13 26.05 12.99
C ILE A 4 -6.31 24.81 12.68
N VAL A 5 -6.46 23.75 13.47
CA VAL A 5 -5.81 22.47 13.25
C VAL A 5 -6.69 21.72 12.24
N ASP A 6 -6.14 21.43 11.07
CA ASP A 6 -6.76 20.48 10.15
C ASP A 6 -6.65 19.08 10.78
N HIS A 7 -7.76 18.61 11.32
CA HIS A 7 -7.81 17.32 12.04
C HIS A 7 -7.50 16.12 11.14
N ASP A 8 -7.86 16.18 9.87
CA ASP A 8 -7.61 15.09 8.92
C ASP A 8 -6.13 15.06 8.52
N ALA A 9 -5.54 16.21 8.20
CA ALA A 9 -4.12 16.31 7.91
C ALA A 9 -3.26 15.90 9.11
N TYR A 10 -3.65 16.29 10.32
CA TYR A 10 -2.93 15.89 11.54
C TYR A 10 -3.07 14.38 11.82
N ARG A 11 -4.25 13.81 11.57
CA ARG A 11 -4.47 12.36 11.68
C ARG A 11 -3.60 11.58 10.70
N ASP A 12 -3.49 12.03 9.46
CA ASP A 12 -2.64 11.42 8.44
C ASP A 12 -1.14 11.56 8.78
N ASP A 13 -0.70 12.71 9.36
CA ASP A 13 0.66 12.84 9.92
C ASP A 13 0.93 11.81 11.01
N LEU A 14 0.01 11.65 11.95
CA LEU A 14 0.13 10.63 13.00
C LEU A 14 0.23 9.21 12.39
N LEU A 15 -0.56 8.88 11.37
CA LEU A 15 -0.54 7.58 10.71
C LEU A 15 0.80 7.33 10.00
N SER A 16 1.31 8.30 9.25
CA SER A 16 2.60 8.19 8.57
C SER A 16 3.73 7.88 9.55
N ARG A 17 3.72 8.52 10.72
CA ARG A 17 4.72 8.30 11.78
C ARG A 17 4.48 7.00 12.54
N CYS A 18 3.23 6.59 12.76
CA CYS A 18 2.89 5.28 13.31
C CYS A 18 3.39 4.13 12.43
N PHE A 19 3.34 4.28 11.10
CA PHE A 19 3.89 3.29 10.16
C PHE A 19 5.34 2.93 10.52
N TRP A 20 6.20 3.93 10.68
CA TRP A 20 7.60 3.72 11.03
C TRP A 20 7.81 3.13 12.44
N VAL A 21 6.94 3.47 13.39
CA VAL A 21 6.97 2.86 14.72
C VAL A 21 6.69 1.37 14.64
N PHE A 22 5.65 0.96 13.89
CA PHE A 22 5.32 -0.46 13.75
C PHE A 22 6.37 -1.24 12.95
N THR A 23 6.91 -0.67 11.90
CA THR A 23 7.94 -1.34 11.08
C THR A 23 9.26 -1.49 11.84
N GLN A 24 9.58 -0.55 12.72
CA GLN A 24 10.82 -0.59 13.52
C GLN A 24 10.73 -1.53 14.72
N TYR A 25 9.60 -1.53 15.43
CA TYR A 25 9.48 -2.23 16.73
C TYR A 25 8.61 -3.50 16.66
N GLY A 26 7.83 -3.69 15.60
CA GLY A 26 6.84 -4.75 15.44
C GLY A 26 5.52 -4.44 16.15
N TYR A 27 4.41 -4.98 15.59
CA TYR A 27 3.07 -4.74 16.11
C TYR A 27 2.90 -5.23 17.55
N ASP A 28 3.37 -6.44 17.87
CA ASP A 28 3.15 -7.05 19.19
C ASP A 28 3.83 -6.27 20.32
N LYS A 29 5.06 -5.82 20.10
CA LYS A 29 5.89 -5.15 21.11
C LYS A 29 5.51 -3.69 21.37
N VAL A 30 4.64 -3.11 20.55
CA VAL A 30 4.27 -1.69 20.61
C VAL A 30 2.98 -1.52 21.40
N THR A 31 2.99 -0.60 22.37
CA THR A 31 1.81 -0.17 23.14
C THR A 31 1.41 1.26 22.78
N MET A 32 0.16 1.65 23.05
CA MET A 32 -0.32 3.04 22.85
C MET A 32 0.61 4.07 23.53
N ARG A 33 1.08 3.76 24.73
CA ARG A 33 2.04 4.62 25.46
C ARG A 33 3.38 4.76 24.73
N LYS A 34 3.92 3.62 24.20
CA LYS A 34 5.16 3.64 23.41
C LYS A 34 5.00 4.42 22.14
N ILE A 35 3.87 4.27 21.43
CA ILE A 35 3.57 5.05 20.22
C ILE A 35 3.57 6.54 20.57
N ALA A 36 2.77 6.96 21.54
CA ALA A 36 2.69 8.37 21.94
C ALA A 36 4.08 8.94 22.29
N GLN A 37 4.89 8.19 23.04
CA GLN A 37 6.25 8.58 23.40
C GLN A 37 7.14 8.80 22.17
N VAL A 38 7.15 7.85 21.22
CA VAL A 38 7.99 7.96 20.01
C VAL A 38 7.50 9.09 19.11
N LEU A 39 6.19 9.28 19.01
CA LEU A 39 5.61 10.38 18.24
C LEU A 39 5.79 11.76 18.90
N GLY A 40 6.17 11.80 20.18
CA GLY A 40 6.30 13.07 20.92
C GLY A 40 4.95 13.74 21.22
N VAL A 41 3.86 12.95 21.32
CA VAL A 41 2.52 13.42 21.64
C VAL A 41 2.05 12.88 22.99
N SER A 42 1.02 13.52 23.59
CA SER A 42 0.40 12.96 24.79
C SER A 42 -0.38 11.67 24.46
N THR A 43 -0.46 10.75 25.43
CA THR A 43 -1.32 9.55 25.29
C THR A 43 -2.79 9.97 25.08
N GLY A 44 -3.25 11.06 25.73
CA GLY A 44 -4.58 11.62 25.53
C GLY A 44 -4.80 12.08 24.09
N THR A 45 -3.82 12.75 23.48
CA THR A 45 -3.88 13.14 22.07
C THR A 45 -4.02 11.90 21.17
N LEU A 46 -3.21 10.86 21.41
CA LEU A 46 -3.28 9.64 20.60
C LEU A 46 -4.63 8.92 20.76
N TYR A 47 -5.17 8.81 21.98
CA TYR A 47 -6.49 8.21 22.23
C TYR A 47 -7.64 9.02 21.64
N HIS A 48 -7.49 10.33 21.50
CA HIS A 48 -8.48 11.17 20.82
C HIS A 48 -8.67 10.77 19.35
N TYR A 49 -7.58 10.41 18.65
CA TYR A 49 -7.64 9.98 17.23
C TYR A 49 -7.86 8.47 17.04
N PHE A 50 -7.34 7.67 17.96
CA PHE A 50 -7.33 6.20 17.84
C PHE A 50 -7.62 5.57 19.21
N PRO A 51 -8.79 4.93 19.36
CA PRO A 51 -9.21 4.37 20.67
C PRO A 51 -8.33 3.22 21.15
N ASN A 52 -7.63 2.54 20.25
CA ASN A 52 -6.73 1.44 20.57
C ASN A 52 -5.72 1.19 19.43
N LYS A 53 -4.78 0.28 19.66
CA LYS A 53 -3.74 -0.10 18.70
C LYS A 53 -4.31 -0.70 17.41
N GLN A 54 -5.37 -1.48 17.48
CA GLN A 54 -6.05 -2.07 16.33
C GLN A 54 -6.69 -1.01 15.44
N ALA A 55 -7.30 0.04 16.04
CA ALA A 55 -7.83 1.17 15.28
C ALA A 55 -6.74 1.93 14.52
N ILE A 56 -5.52 2.05 15.11
CA ILE A 56 -4.37 2.62 14.39
C ILE A 56 -4.02 1.77 13.18
N ILE A 57 -3.91 0.44 13.34
CA ILE A 57 -3.55 -0.46 12.25
C ILE A 57 -4.57 -0.42 11.12
N LYS A 58 -5.85 -0.52 11.43
CA LYS A 58 -6.91 -0.40 10.42
C LYS A 58 -6.80 0.92 9.64
N ALA A 59 -6.72 2.02 10.38
CA ALA A 59 -6.57 3.35 9.77
C ALA A 59 -5.26 3.50 8.97
N LEU A 60 -4.19 2.82 9.40
CA LEU A 60 -2.88 2.82 8.73
C LEU A 60 -2.97 2.13 7.37
N PHE A 61 -3.58 0.93 7.27
CA PHE A 61 -3.76 0.26 5.99
C PHE A 61 -4.67 1.06 5.05
N ASP A 62 -5.75 1.66 5.57
CA ASP A 62 -6.60 2.57 4.80
C ASP A 62 -5.82 3.79 4.29
N TRP A 63 -4.95 4.36 5.12
CA TRP A 63 -4.09 5.49 4.75
C TRP A 63 -3.07 5.08 3.68
N VAL A 64 -2.38 3.95 3.86
CA VAL A 64 -1.43 3.39 2.88
C VAL A 64 -2.09 3.21 1.52
N MET A 65 -3.26 2.61 1.46
CA MET A 65 -4.02 2.40 0.21
C MET A 65 -4.34 3.73 -0.48
N ARG A 66 -4.94 4.66 0.27
CA ARG A 66 -5.35 5.97 -0.27
C ARG A 66 -4.16 6.77 -0.79
N THR A 67 -3.07 6.80 -0.05
CA THR A 67 -1.88 7.57 -0.40
C THR A 67 -1.23 6.98 -1.65
N ASN A 68 -0.90 5.70 -1.67
CA ASN A 68 -0.21 5.07 -2.80
C ASN A 68 -1.05 5.12 -4.08
N VAL A 69 -2.32 4.72 -4.02
CA VAL A 69 -3.18 4.76 -5.21
C VAL A 69 -3.49 6.20 -5.62
N GLY A 70 -3.66 7.11 -4.66
CA GLY A 70 -3.86 8.53 -4.89
C GLY A 70 -2.68 9.15 -5.65
N ASP A 71 -1.46 8.83 -5.26
CA ASP A 71 -0.24 9.32 -5.91
C ASP A 71 -0.14 8.84 -7.35
N VAL A 72 -0.36 7.54 -7.62
CA VAL A 72 -0.38 7.02 -9.00
C VAL A 72 -1.50 7.68 -9.81
N LYS A 73 -2.73 7.73 -9.28
CA LYS A 73 -3.86 8.37 -9.96
C LYS A 73 -3.60 9.84 -10.27
N SER A 74 -2.94 10.56 -9.37
CA SER A 74 -2.58 11.97 -9.59
C SER A 74 -1.56 12.12 -10.74
N ARG A 75 -0.56 11.24 -10.79
CA ARG A 75 0.47 11.22 -11.84
C ARG A 75 -0.08 10.87 -13.22
N VAL A 76 -1.15 10.05 -13.30
CA VAL A 76 -1.76 9.61 -14.58
C VAL A 76 -3.02 10.36 -14.97
N ARG A 77 -3.46 11.33 -14.17
CA ARG A 77 -4.74 12.03 -14.36
C ARG A 77 -4.94 12.60 -15.76
N ASP A 78 -3.92 13.27 -16.28
CA ASP A 78 -3.96 13.99 -17.56
C ASP A 78 -3.31 13.17 -18.69
N ILE A 79 -3.16 11.86 -18.49
CA ILE A 79 -2.58 10.94 -19.48
C ILE A 79 -3.70 10.09 -20.08
N ASP A 80 -4.03 10.31 -21.34
CA ASP A 80 -5.07 9.53 -22.05
C ASP A 80 -4.54 8.21 -22.61
N VAL A 81 -3.24 8.13 -22.90
CA VAL A 81 -2.60 6.96 -23.49
C VAL A 81 -2.29 5.90 -22.43
N THR A 82 -2.94 4.74 -22.52
CA THR A 82 -2.80 3.64 -21.55
C THR A 82 -1.34 3.19 -21.38
N SER A 83 -0.56 3.12 -22.47
CA SER A 83 0.85 2.75 -22.38
C SER A 83 1.67 3.72 -21.51
N MET A 84 1.40 5.01 -21.60
CA MET A 84 2.08 6.01 -20.78
C MET A 84 1.65 5.92 -19.31
N ARG A 85 0.39 5.57 -19.01
CA ARG A 85 -0.07 5.29 -17.63
C ARG A 85 0.65 4.11 -17.04
N ILE A 86 0.87 3.05 -17.84
CA ILE A 86 1.62 1.86 -17.42
C ILE A 86 3.06 2.25 -17.07
N ASP A 87 3.73 3.06 -17.90
CA ASP A 87 5.10 3.49 -17.64
C ASP A 87 5.21 4.29 -16.34
N VAL A 88 4.31 5.25 -16.11
CA VAL A 88 4.27 6.07 -14.89
C VAL A 88 4.04 5.21 -13.64
N ALA A 89 3.10 4.27 -13.70
CA ALA A 89 2.85 3.35 -12.58
C ALA A 89 4.04 2.42 -12.31
N THR A 90 4.74 2.01 -13.38
CA THR A 90 5.96 1.17 -13.31
C THR A 90 7.07 1.88 -12.52
N GLU A 91 7.37 3.12 -12.89
CA GLU A 91 8.37 3.91 -12.17
C GLU A 91 7.98 4.13 -10.71
N PHE A 92 6.70 4.44 -10.45
CA PHE A 92 6.20 4.55 -9.07
C PHE A 92 6.41 3.26 -8.26
N TRP A 93 6.16 2.09 -8.84
CA TRP A 93 6.37 0.82 -8.16
C TRP A 93 7.84 0.55 -7.85
N LYS A 94 8.74 0.88 -8.77
CA LYS A 94 10.20 0.75 -8.56
C LYS A 94 10.70 1.70 -7.48
N GLU A 95 10.31 2.97 -7.55
CA GLU A 95 10.66 4.00 -6.55
C GLU A 95 10.25 3.59 -5.13
N ASN A 96 9.15 2.86 -4.97
CA ASN A 96 8.57 2.50 -3.69
C ASN A 96 8.82 1.06 -3.25
N GLY A 97 9.74 0.32 -3.86
CA GLY A 97 10.01 -1.08 -3.54
C GLY A 97 10.34 -1.34 -2.07
N ASP A 98 11.17 -0.50 -1.45
CA ASP A 98 11.51 -0.58 -0.02
C ASP A 98 10.29 -0.35 0.87
N TYR A 99 9.45 0.60 0.52
CA TYR A 99 8.22 0.89 1.24
C TYR A 99 7.26 -0.32 1.21
N TYR A 100 7.07 -0.96 0.05
CA TYR A 100 6.23 -2.15 -0.06
C TYR A 100 6.78 -3.34 0.75
N ARG A 101 8.11 -3.48 0.86
CA ARG A 101 8.71 -4.48 1.76
C ARG A 101 8.31 -4.25 3.21
N HIS A 102 8.33 -3.00 3.68
CA HIS A 102 7.90 -2.65 5.04
C HIS A 102 6.40 -2.91 5.26
N VAL A 103 5.56 -2.58 4.29
CA VAL A 103 4.11 -2.89 4.33
C VAL A 103 3.89 -4.41 4.44
N MET A 104 4.60 -5.20 3.64
CA MET A 104 4.51 -6.67 3.65
C MET A 104 4.97 -7.26 4.99
N LEU A 105 6.08 -6.79 5.55
CA LEU A 105 6.57 -7.24 6.86
C LEU A 105 5.58 -6.91 7.98
N LEU A 106 4.97 -5.73 7.94
CA LEU A 106 3.90 -5.36 8.87
C LEU A 106 2.67 -6.25 8.70
N ALA A 107 2.29 -6.58 7.46
CA ALA A 107 1.19 -7.51 7.19
C ALA A 107 1.46 -8.90 7.80
N PHE A 108 2.67 -9.44 7.65
CA PHE A 108 3.05 -10.73 8.28
C PHE A 108 3.04 -10.66 9.80
N ASP A 109 3.49 -9.55 10.38
CA ASP A 109 3.45 -9.36 11.83
C ASP A 109 2.00 -9.36 12.35
N LEU A 110 1.07 -8.72 11.63
CA LEU A 110 -0.36 -8.77 11.94
C LEU A 110 -0.94 -10.17 11.81
N LEU A 111 -0.68 -10.86 10.69
CA LEU A 111 -1.16 -12.23 10.47
C LEU A 111 -0.76 -13.17 11.62
N ARG A 112 0.45 -12.98 12.17
CA ARG A 112 0.97 -13.80 13.26
C ARG A 112 0.41 -13.44 14.63
N ASN A 113 0.12 -12.15 14.87
CA ASN A 113 -0.14 -11.62 16.22
C ASN A 113 -1.58 -11.14 16.44
N THR A 114 -2.48 -11.29 15.46
CA THR A 114 -3.89 -10.93 15.61
C THR A 114 -4.81 -12.09 15.19
N PRO A 115 -6.00 -12.22 15.80
CA PRO A 115 -7.01 -13.18 15.37
C PRO A 115 -7.44 -12.94 13.91
N LYS A 116 -7.88 -14.01 13.24
CA LYS A 116 -8.32 -13.96 11.84
C LYS A 116 -9.41 -12.92 11.61
N GLU A 117 -10.38 -12.85 12.53
CA GLU A 117 -11.52 -11.93 12.47
C GLU A 117 -11.12 -10.46 12.46
N GLU A 118 -9.92 -10.14 12.96
CA GLU A 118 -9.41 -8.77 13.02
C GLU A 118 -8.63 -8.39 11.75
N HIS A 119 -7.76 -9.27 11.24
CA HIS A 119 -6.90 -8.95 10.10
C HIS A 119 -7.52 -9.28 8.73
N GLU A 120 -8.38 -10.30 8.62
CA GLU A 120 -8.96 -10.72 7.34
C GLU A 120 -9.74 -9.60 6.63
N PRO A 121 -10.63 -8.84 7.33
CA PRO A 121 -11.33 -7.73 6.68
C PRO A 121 -10.39 -6.61 6.20
N VAL A 122 -9.29 -6.37 6.91
CA VAL A 122 -8.29 -5.36 6.53
C VAL A 122 -7.59 -5.78 5.24
N PHE A 123 -7.13 -7.03 5.15
CA PHE A 123 -6.44 -7.53 3.97
C PHE A 123 -7.37 -7.71 2.77
N GLN A 124 -8.63 -8.10 2.99
CA GLN A 124 -9.62 -8.17 1.92
C GLN A 124 -9.86 -6.77 1.33
N SER A 125 -10.10 -5.78 2.18
CA SER A 125 -10.28 -4.38 1.75
C SER A 125 -9.05 -3.86 0.99
N PHE A 126 -7.86 -4.18 1.49
CA PHE A 126 -6.58 -3.82 0.86
C PHE A 126 -6.45 -4.41 -0.55
N ALA A 127 -6.66 -5.72 -0.68
CA ALA A 127 -6.57 -6.40 -1.97
C ALA A 127 -7.59 -5.86 -2.98
N ASP A 128 -8.86 -5.69 -2.57
CA ASP A 128 -9.92 -5.20 -3.44
C ASP A 128 -9.68 -3.76 -3.90
N TYR A 129 -9.13 -2.91 -3.02
CA TYR A 129 -8.81 -1.53 -3.36
C TYR A 129 -7.73 -1.45 -4.44
N TYR A 130 -6.63 -2.21 -4.29
CA TYR A 130 -5.56 -2.23 -5.29
C TYR A 130 -6.00 -2.86 -6.61
N LYS A 131 -6.75 -3.95 -6.59
CA LYS A 131 -7.29 -4.58 -7.81
C LYS A 131 -8.19 -3.61 -8.60
N LYS A 132 -9.11 -2.91 -7.92
CA LYS A 132 -9.95 -1.88 -8.54
C LYS A 132 -9.12 -0.74 -9.13
N ALA A 133 -8.09 -0.28 -8.41
CA ALA A 133 -7.20 0.75 -8.92
C ALA A 133 -6.45 0.30 -10.18
N MET A 134 -5.98 -0.95 -10.23
CA MET A 134 -5.32 -1.52 -11.43
C MET A 134 -6.26 -1.57 -12.63
N VAL A 135 -7.53 -1.99 -12.43
CA VAL A 135 -8.57 -1.96 -13.48
C VAL A 135 -8.73 -0.55 -14.04
N GLU A 136 -8.86 0.45 -13.18
CA GLU A 136 -9.08 1.84 -13.59
C GLU A 136 -7.85 2.47 -14.27
N ILE A 137 -6.65 2.22 -13.73
CA ILE A 137 -5.41 2.83 -14.24
C ILE A 137 -5.00 2.20 -15.58
N PHE A 138 -5.09 0.88 -15.70
CA PHE A 138 -4.57 0.14 -16.86
C PHE A 138 -5.64 -0.24 -17.88
N ASN A 139 -6.93 0.00 -17.58
CA ASN A 139 -8.05 -0.42 -18.41
C ASN A 139 -8.00 -1.92 -18.77
N ILE A 140 -7.86 -2.77 -17.75
CA ILE A 140 -7.75 -4.23 -17.87
C ILE A 140 -8.93 -4.93 -17.19
N PRO A 141 -9.27 -6.19 -17.57
CA PRO A 141 -10.26 -7.00 -16.86
C PRO A 141 -9.89 -7.24 -15.39
N TYR A 142 -10.91 -7.39 -14.53
CA TYR A 142 -10.71 -7.60 -13.09
C TYR A 142 -9.91 -8.86 -12.78
N GLU A 143 -10.16 -9.96 -13.49
CA GLU A 143 -9.45 -11.23 -13.35
C GLU A 143 -7.96 -11.08 -13.65
N PHE A 144 -7.61 -10.20 -14.60
CA PHE A 144 -6.22 -9.91 -14.91
C PHE A 144 -5.59 -9.00 -13.84
N ALA A 145 -6.34 -8.04 -13.30
CA ALA A 145 -5.88 -7.23 -12.18
C ALA A 145 -5.60 -8.09 -10.92
N GLU A 146 -6.41 -9.13 -10.69
CA GLU A 146 -6.17 -10.09 -9.59
C GLU A 146 -4.86 -10.86 -9.78
N LEU A 147 -4.61 -11.38 -10.98
CA LEU A 147 -3.33 -12.03 -11.30
C LEU A 147 -2.14 -11.10 -11.12
N LEU A 148 -2.25 -9.86 -11.62
CA LEU A 148 -1.19 -8.85 -11.47
C LEU A 148 -0.92 -8.52 -10.00
N PHE A 149 -1.96 -8.41 -9.19
CA PHE A 149 -1.83 -8.15 -7.76
C PHE A 149 -1.08 -9.30 -7.06
N ILE A 150 -1.39 -10.56 -7.39
CA ILE A 150 -0.68 -11.74 -6.88
C ILE A 150 0.80 -11.72 -7.31
N LEU A 151 1.10 -11.42 -8.57
CA LEU A 151 2.47 -11.33 -9.07
C LEU A 151 3.25 -10.20 -8.39
N PHE A 152 2.61 -9.05 -8.18
CA PHE A 152 3.19 -7.93 -7.46
C PHE A 152 3.52 -8.31 -6.01
N LEU A 153 2.57 -8.88 -5.26
CA LEU A 153 2.82 -9.37 -3.89
C LEU A 153 3.94 -10.42 -3.86
N GLY A 154 3.93 -11.35 -4.82
CA GLY A 154 4.98 -12.36 -4.95
C GLY A 154 6.36 -11.77 -5.18
N SER A 155 6.48 -10.71 -5.99
CA SER A 155 7.74 -10.01 -6.24
C SER A 155 8.26 -9.29 -5.00
N VAL A 156 7.37 -8.62 -4.25
CA VAL A 156 7.72 -7.99 -2.96
C VAL A 156 8.17 -9.04 -1.96
N PHE A 157 7.42 -10.14 -1.81
CA PHE A 157 7.80 -11.25 -0.92
C PHE A 157 9.16 -11.84 -1.29
N HIS A 158 9.37 -12.12 -2.58
CA HIS A 158 10.64 -12.68 -3.06
C HIS A 158 11.83 -11.75 -2.77
N SER A 159 11.64 -10.43 -2.87
CA SER A 159 12.68 -9.44 -2.54
C SER A 159 13.06 -9.44 -1.05
N ILE A 160 12.15 -9.89 -0.17
CA ILE A 160 12.41 -10.03 1.27
C ILE A 160 13.24 -11.30 1.55
N VAL A 161 12.87 -12.44 0.93
CA VAL A 161 13.48 -13.74 1.26
C VAL A 161 14.79 -14.01 0.51
N THR A 162 15.03 -13.34 -0.63
CA THR A 162 16.25 -13.52 -1.46
C THR A 162 16.87 -12.18 -1.86
N PRO A 163 17.27 -11.33 -0.90
CA PRO A 163 17.71 -9.96 -1.20
C PRO A 163 18.95 -9.86 -2.09
N HIS A 164 19.80 -10.88 -2.11
CA HIS A 164 21.04 -10.88 -2.90
C HIS A 164 20.95 -11.56 -4.27
N GLY A 165 19.87 -12.29 -4.56
CA GLY A 165 19.69 -13.04 -5.80
C GLY A 165 18.53 -12.57 -6.67
N PHE A 166 17.76 -11.60 -6.23
CA PHE A 166 16.54 -11.13 -6.88
C PHE A 166 16.58 -9.62 -7.15
N SER A 167 16.27 -9.24 -8.39
CA SER A 167 16.09 -7.84 -8.75
C SER A 167 14.59 -7.52 -8.80
N TYR A 168 14.13 -6.73 -7.85
CA TYR A 168 12.74 -6.25 -7.80
C TYR A 168 12.36 -5.49 -9.07
N ASP A 169 13.24 -4.60 -9.56
CA ASP A 169 12.98 -3.81 -10.77
C ASP A 169 12.80 -4.70 -12.01
N LYS A 170 13.63 -5.73 -12.17
CA LYS A 170 13.46 -6.70 -13.29
C LYS A 170 12.15 -7.48 -13.19
N ALA A 171 11.70 -7.81 -11.98
CA ALA A 171 10.40 -8.46 -11.78
C ALA A 171 9.26 -7.53 -12.15
N VAL A 172 9.32 -6.26 -11.73
CA VAL A 172 8.35 -5.23 -12.12
C VAL A 172 8.32 -5.07 -13.64
N ASP A 173 9.47 -4.95 -14.30
CA ASP A 173 9.55 -4.85 -15.77
C ASP A 173 8.90 -6.07 -16.47
N THR A 174 9.09 -7.26 -15.91
CA THR A 174 8.47 -8.48 -16.46
C THR A 174 6.95 -8.49 -16.29
N ILE A 175 6.45 -8.07 -15.14
CA ILE A 175 5.00 -7.94 -14.86
C ILE A 175 4.39 -6.91 -15.83
N VAL A 176 5.05 -5.78 -16.02
CA VAL A 176 4.61 -4.71 -16.92
C VAL A 176 4.52 -5.19 -18.36
N LYS A 177 5.48 -6.00 -18.81
CA LYS A 177 5.42 -6.60 -20.14
C LYS A 177 4.15 -7.46 -20.34
N LEU A 178 3.73 -8.20 -19.32
CA LEU A 178 2.46 -8.94 -19.36
C LEU A 178 1.25 -8.01 -19.50
N ILE A 179 1.26 -6.84 -18.84
CA ILE A 179 0.20 -5.84 -18.99
C ILE A 179 0.14 -5.34 -20.43
N TYR A 180 1.28 -4.96 -21.02
CA TYR A 180 1.36 -4.50 -22.41
C TYR A 180 0.82 -5.52 -23.40
N ASP A 181 1.22 -6.78 -23.26
CA ASP A 181 0.80 -7.86 -24.15
C ASP A 181 -0.71 -8.11 -24.06
N THR A 182 -1.31 -7.93 -22.87
CA THR A 182 -2.77 -8.08 -22.67
C THR A 182 -3.55 -6.91 -23.25
N VAL A 183 -3.10 -5.68 -23.02
CA VAL A 183 -3.74 -4.46 -23.56
C VAL A 183 -3.73 -4.47 -25.09
N LYS A 184 -2.62 -4.88 -25.72
CA LYS A 184 -2.53 -5.01 -27.19
C LYS A 184 -3.48 -6.04 -27.77
N LYS A 185 -3.68 -7.20 -27.13
CA LYS A 185 -4.62 -8.22 -27.58
C LYS A 185 -6.07 -7.74 -27.50
N GLY A 186 -6.47 -7.06 -26.42
CA GLY A 186 -7.81 -6.54 -26.26
C GLY A 186 -8.18 -5.46 -27.31
N CYS A 187 -7.20 -4.72 -27.86
CA CYS A 187 -7.42 -3.79 -28.96
C CYS A 187 -7.63 -4.45 -30.31
N ASN A 188 -7.12 -5.69 -30.52
CA ASN A 188 -7.24 -6.40 -31.79
C ASN A 188 -8.51 -7.25 -31.88
N ASP A 189 -9.14 -7.60 -30.75
CA ASP A 189 -10.38 -8.39 -30.73
C ASP A 189 -11.67 -7.55 -30.88
N THR A 190 -11.54 -6.22 -30.98
CA THR A 190 -12.66 -5.27 -31.14
C THR A 190 -12.77 -4.68 -32.58
N THR A 191 -12.00 -5.19 -33.52
CA THR A 191 -12.08 -4.87 -34.95
C THR A 191 -12.57 -6.07 -35.75
#